data_5007b3ce43d93acaa749abc21c543ac7
#
_entry.id   5007b3ce43d93acaa749abc21c543ac7
#
_cell.length_a   1.000
_cell.length_b   1.000
_cell.length_c   1.000
_cell.angle_alpha   90.00
_cell.angle_beta   90.00
_cell.angle_gamma   90.00
#
_symmetry.space_group_name_H-M   'P 1'
#
loop_
_entity.id
_entity.type
_entity.pdbx_description
1 polymer ?
#
loop_
_entity_poly.entity_id
_entity_poly.type
_entity_poly.pdbx_seq_one_letter_code
_entity_poly.pdbx_strand_id
1 'polypeptide(L)'
;MQDLYGEFKALILAFHAAGIPYAVCGGLAFAIHVQPRATVDMDFLIREADVPRCQQILMDMGYTPHPKLMVFAGGAVRIQRLWKPQEQGGDVLMVDFLLANDEAMPGVWGGREEMQWEGLPVWVVSRQGLVILKRLRGSKQDIADMERLGDPGVDQ
;
A
#
# COMPACT_ATOMS: atom_id res chain seq x y z
N MET A 1 -11.78 -4.04 -19.78
CA MET A 1 -10.49 -3.93 -19.09
C MET A 1 -10.71 -3.42 -17.68
N GLN A 2 -10.19 -4.15 -16.72
CA GLN A 2 -10.29 -3.70 -15.35
C GLN A 2 -9.41 -2.49 -15.14
N ASP A 3 -10.00 -1.42 -14.62
CA ASP A 3 -9.31 -0.18 -14.36
C ASP A 3 -8.72 -0.23 -12.95
N LEU A 4 -7.39 -0.12 -12.85
CA LEU A 4 -6.71 -0.12 -11.55
C LEU A 4 -7.26 0.97 -10.63
N TYR A 5 -7.50 2.15 -11.17
CA TYR A 5 -8.00 3.27 -10.38
C TYR A 5 -9.45 3.07 -9.94
N GLY A 6 -10.27 2.45 -10.78
CA GLY A 6 -11.63 2.07 -10.40
C GLY A 6 -11.64 1.05 -9.28
N GLU A 7 -10.76 0.06 -9.36
CA GLU A 7 -10.59 -0.95 -8.32
C GLU A 7 -10.09 -0.33 -7.02
N PHE A 8 -9.10 0.57 -7.11
CA PHE A 8 -8.58 1.30 -5.95
C PHE A 8 -9.68 2.10 -5.26
N LYS A 9 -10.48 2.83 -6.05
CA LYS A 9 -11.59 3.59 -5.51
C LYS A 9 -12.61 2.71 -4.78
N ALA A 10 -12.93 1.55 -5.37
CA ALA A 10 -13.86 0.60 -4.76
C ALA A 10 -13.34 0.09 -3.41
N LEU A 11 -12.05 -0.19 -3.31
CA LEU A 11 -11.43 -0.62 -2.05
C LEU A 11 -11.48 0.48 -1.00
N ILE A 12 -11.15 1.71 -1.36
CA ILE A 12 -11.20 2.86 -0.44
C ILE A 12 -12.61 3.04 0.12
N LEU A 13 -13.61 3.00 -0.75
CA LEU A 13 -15.01 3.14 -0.34
C LEU A 13 -15.43 2.00 0.60
N ALA A 14 -14.97 0.78 0.32
CA ALA A 14 -15.27 -0.37 1.18
C ALA A 14 -14.65 -0.23 2.56
N PHE A 15 -13.40 0.25 2.64
CA PHE A 15 -12.75 0.49 3.93
C PHE A 15 -13.47 1.57 4.72
N HIS A 16 -13.87 2.66 4.06
CA HIS A 16 -14.62 3.73 4.73
C HIS A 16 -15.96 3.22 5.24
N ALA A 17 -16.69 2.45 4.45
CA ALA A 17 -17.98 1.90 4.85
C ALA A 17 -17.85 0.94 6.04
N ALA A 18 -16.76 0.19 6.12
CA ALA A 18 -16.50 -0.76 7.21
C ALA A 18 -15.84 -0.12 8.43
N GLY A 19 -15.44 1.16 8.34
CA GLY A 19 -14.73 1.84 9.43
C GLY A 19 -13.34 1.28 9.69
N ILE A 20 -12.67 0.76 8.67
CA ILE A 20 -11.33 0.19 8.81
C ILE A 20 -10.29 1.28 8.54
N PRO A 21 -9.41 1.58 9.51
CA PRO A 21 -8.32 2.51 9.26
C PRO A 21 -7.25 1.87 8.37
N TYR A 22 -6.66 2.68 7.52
CA TYR A 22 -5.65 2.23 6.55
C TYR A 22 -4.77 3.41 6.17
N ALA A 23 -3.72 3.15 5.42
CA ALA A 23 -3.00 4.19 4.67
C ALA A 23 -2.50 3.59 3.36
N VAL A 24 -2.69 4.33 2.26
CA VAL A 24 -2.09 3.96 0.98
C VAL A 24 -0.58 4.10 1.09
N CYS A 25 0.16 3.13 0.62
CA CYS A 25 1.62 3.17 0.56
C CYS A 25 2.10 2.68 -0.81
N GLY A 26 3.39 2.47 -0.97
CA GLY A 26 3.94 1.96 -2.23
C GLY A 26 3.77 2.89 -3.41
N GLY A 27 3.61 2.31 -4.60
CA GLY A 27 3.57 3.05 -5.86
C GLY A 27 2.42 4.04 -5.97
N LEU A 28 1.24 3.72 -5.44
CA LEU A 28 0.10 4.63 -5.46
C LEU A 28 0.34 5.83 -4.55
N ALA A 29 0.94 5.63 -3.37
CA ALA A 29 1.30 6.74 -2.49
C ALA A 29 2.35 7.64 -3.15
N PHE A 30 3.33 7.05 -3.81
CA PHE A 30 4.32 7.81 -4.55
C PHE A 30 3.65 8.66 -5.65
N ALA A 31 2.69 8.08 -6.37
CA ALA A 31 1.96 8.79 -7.42
C ALA A 31 1.17 9.98 -6.87
N ILE A 32 0.60 9.83 -5.67
CA ILE A 32 -0.16 10.91 -5.01
C ILE A 32 0.76 12.03 -4.55
N HIS A 33 1.90 11.70 -3.92
CA HIS A 33 2.81 12.69 -3.32
C HIS A 33 3.73 13.37 -4.33
N VAL A 34 4.22 12.65 -5.33
CA VAL A 34 5.32 13.10 -6.17
C VAL A 34 4.91 13.26 -7.61
N GLN A 35 4.67 12.17 -8.30
CA GLN A 35 4.34 12.20 -9.72
C GLN A 35 3.63 10.90 -10.11
N PRO A 36 2.68 10.96 -11.07
CA PRO A 36 2.06 9.74 -11.58
C PRO A 36 3.10 8.80 -12.19
N ARG A 37 2.90 7.50 -11.96
CA ARG A 37 3.71 6.47 -12.60
C ARG A 37 2.86 5.22 -12.77
N ALA A 38 3.24 4.36 -13.71
CA ALA A 38 2.55 3.10 -13.91
C ALA A 38 2.75 2.19 -12.70
N THR A 39 1.67 1.56 -12.25
CA THR A 39 1.71 0.56 -11.20
C THR A 39 0.58 -0.43 -11.45
N VAL A 40 0.84 -1.69 -11.12
CA VAL A 40 -0.17 -2.75 -11.20
C VAL A 40 -0.54 -3.28 -9.81
N ASP A 41 0.16 -2.82 -8.78
CA ASP A 41 -0.02 -3.26 -7.41
C ASP A 41 -0.61 -2.14 -6.57
N MET A 42 -1.49 -2.53 -5.65
CA MET A 42 -2.06 -1.62 -4.66
C MET A 42 -1.54 -2.02 -3.30
N ASP A 43 -0.86 -1.10 -2.61
CA ASP A 43 -0.26 -1.36 -1.31
C ASP A 43 -0.94 -0.52 -0.24
N PHE A 44 -1.37 -1.18 0.83
CA PHE A 44 -2.01 -0.53 1.96
C PHE A 44 -1.30 -0.91 3.25
N LEU A 45 -1.12 0.07 4.12
CA LEU A 45 -0.68 -0.17 5.49
C LEU A 45 -1.92 -0.33 6.35
N ILE A 46 -2.01 -1.41 7.13
CA ILE A 46 -3.14 -1.69 8.01
C ILE A 46 -2.62 -2.20 9.35
N ARG A 47 -3.49 -2.16 10.37
CA ARG A 47 -3.18 -2.79 11.66
C ARG A 47 -3.37 -4.31 11.54
N GLU A 48 -2.52 -5.05 12.22
CA GLU A 48 -2.59 -6.52 12.22
C GLU A 48 -3.98 -7.02 12.63
N ALA A 49 -4.61 -6.38 13.62
CA ALA A 49 -5.93 -6.76 14.11
C ALA A 49 -7.02 -6.69 13.02
N ASP A 50 -6.82 -5.88 11.99
CA ASP A 50 -7.81 -5.68 10.93
C ASP A 50 -7.61 -6.61 9.72
N VAL A 51 -6.57 -7.45 9.74
CA VAL A 51 -6.29 -8.36 8.61
C VAL A 51 -7.49 -9.23 8.25
N PRO A 52 -8.17 -9.92 9.19
CA PRO A 52 -9.31 -10.76 8.82
C PRO A 52 -10.45 -9.98 8.14
N ARG A 53 -10.72 -8.77 8.61
CA ARG A 53 -11.77 -7.93 8.01
C ARG A 53 -11.39 -7.46 6.62
N CYS A 54 -10.13 -7.06 6.43
CA CYS A 54 -9.62 -6.64 5.14
C CYS A 54 -9.64 -7.81 4.15
N GLN A 55 -9.21 -8.99 4.58
CA GLN A 55 -9.26 -10.18 3.73
C GLN A 55 -10.70 -10.48 3.29
N GLN A 56 -11.66 -10.40 4.20
CA GLN A 56 -13.04 -10.69 3.87
C GLN A 56 -13.60 -9.71 2.83
N ILE A 57 -13.30 -8.43 2.97
CA ILE A 57 -13.71 -7.42 1.98
C ILE A 57 -13.16 -7.77 0.60
N LEU A 58 -11.89 -8.09 0.52
CA LEU A 58 -11.27 -8.41 -0.77
C LEU A 58 -11.79 -9.73 -1.34
N MET A 59 -12.00 -10.74 -0.49
CA MET A 59 -12.57 -12.00 -0.94
C MET A 59 -13.97 -11.80 -1.52
N ASP A 60 -14.77 -10.95 -0.91
CA ASP A 60 -16.11 -10.60 -1.43
C ASP A 60 -16.03 -9.86 -2.77
N MET A 61 -14.90 -9.24 -3.08
CA MET A 61 -14.65 -8.58 -4.36
C MET A 61 -13.95 -9.49 -5.38
N GLY A 62 -13.75 -10.76 -5.04
CA GLY A 62 -13.18 -11.74 -5.98
C GLY A 62 -11.69 -12.00 -5.82
N TYR A 63 -11.06 -11.45 -4.80
CA TYR A 63 -9.63 -11.69 -4.54
C TYR A 63 -9.41 -13.00 -3.79
N THR A 64 -8.25 -13.63 -4.06
CA THR A 64 -7.81 -14.84 -3.36
C THR A 64 -6.60 -14.48 -2.50
N PRO A 65 -6.62 -14.79 -1.20
CA PRO A 65 -5.46 -14.54 -0.35
C PRO A 65 -4.33 -15.53 -0.63
N HIS A 66 -3.11 -15.02 -0.63
CA HIS A 66 -1.92 -15.87 -0.66
C HIS A 66 -1.90 -16.69 0.64
N PRO A 67 -1.60 -17.98 0.59
CA PRO A 67 -1.72 -18.87 1.77
C PRO A 67 -0.73 -18.56 2.90
N LYS A 68 0.35 -17.84 2.60
CA LYS A 68 1.38 -17.52 3.58
C LYS A 68 1.60 -16.02 3.69
N LEU A 69 1.85 -15.58 4.91
CA LEU A 69 2.32 -14.22 5.15
C LEU A 69 3.75 -14.09 4.59
N MET A 70 3.99 -13.05 3.81
CA MET A 70 5.31 -12.77 3.26
C MET A 70 6.11 -11.96 4.29
N VAL A 71 7.33 -12.38 4.58
CA VAL A 71 8.16 -11.76 5.62
C VAL A 71 9.48 -11.32 5.02
N PHE A 72 9.83 -10.06 5.25
CA PHE A 72 11.06 -9.44 4.74
C PHE A 72 11.78 -8.69 5.86
N ALA A 73 13.01 -8.29 5.58
CA ALA A 73 13.82 -7.44 6.47
C ALA A 73 13.90 -8.00 7.90
N GLY A 74 14.13 -9.32 8.03
CA GLY A 74 14.28 -9.96 9.33
C GLY A 74 13.02 -9.94 10.20
N GLY A 75 11.85 -9.87 9.59
CA GLY A 75 10.57 -9.82 10.30
C GLY A 75 10.01 -8.41 10.46
N ALA A 76 10.75 -7.38 10.06
CA ALA A 76 10.30 -6.00 10.20
C ALA A 76 9.14 -5.67 9.24
N VAL A 77 9.12 -6.33 8.09
CA VAL A 77 8.09 -6.12 7.07
C VAL A 77 7.32 -7.43 6.88
N ARG A 78 6.02 -7.38 7.11
CA ARG A 78 5.13 -8.53 6.94
C ARG A 78 3.99 -8.10 6.03
N ILE A 79 3.73 -8.89 4.98
CA ILE A 79 2.76 -8.53 3.95
C ILE A 79 1.79 -9.69 3.73
N GLN A 80 0.50 -9.38 3.78
CA GLN A 80 -0.55 -10.29 3.32
C GLN A 80 -0.93 -9.88 1.90
N ARG A 81 -0.66 -10.76 0.95
CA ARG A 81 -0.98 -10.52 -0.47
C ARG A 81 -2.29 -11.21 -0.84
N LEU A 82 -3.10 -10.50 -1.63
CA LEU A 82 -4.28 -11.06 -2.29
C LEU A 82 -4.21 -10.69 -3.76
N TRP A 83 -4.81 -11.52 -4.60
CA TRP A 83 -4.78 -11.31 -6.04
C TRP A 83 -6.09 -11.75 -6.68
N LYS A 84 -6.39 -11.17 -7.84
CA LYS A 84 -7.46 -11.68 -8.69
C LYS A 84 -7.09 -11.50 -10.16
N PRO A 85 -7.55 -12.41 -11.05
CA PRO A 85 -7.29 -12.27 -12.47
C PRO A 85 -8.09 -11.11 -13.04
N GLN A 86 -7.55 -10.46 -14.08
CA GLN A 86 -8.29 -9.49 -14.86
C GLN A 86 -9.17 -10.20 -15.87
N GLU A 87 -10.36 -9.64 -16.14
CA GLU A 87 -11.33 -10.27 -17.00
C GLU A 87 -10.86 -10.43 -18.44
N GLN A 88 -10.02 -9.53 -18.93
CA GLN A 88 -9.57 -9.53 -20.30
C GLN A 88 -8.09 -9.85 -20.41
N GLY A 89 -7.73 -11.04 -19.94
CA GLY A 89 -6.38 -11.55 -20.09
C GLY A 89 -5.30 -10.61 -19.59
N GLY A 90 -4.08 -11.08 -19.51
CA GLY A 90 -2.97 -10.27 -19.06
C GLY A 90 -2.71 -10.42 -17.58
N ASP A 91 -2.30 -9.32 -16.94
CA ASP A 91 -1.78 -9.35 -15.59
C ASP A 91 -2.89 -9.51 -14.55
N VAL A 92 -2.53 -10.08 -13.41
CA VAL A 92 -3.41 -10.13 -12.24
C VAL A 92 -3.36 -8.80 -11.51
N LEU A 93 -4.46 -8.48 -10.81
CA LEU A 93 -4.47 -7.37 -9.85
C LEU A 93 -3.95 -7.89 -8.52
N MET A 94 -3.00 -7.18 -7.94
CA MET A 94 -2.45 -7.51 -6.64
C MET A 94 -2.73 -6.43 -5.62
N VAL A 95 -3.13 -6.87 -4.42
CA VAL A 95 -3.27 -6.00 -3.26
C VAL A 95 -2.36 -6.54 -2.17
N ASP A 96 -1.49 -5.71 -1.65
CA ASP A 96 -0.60 -6.05 -0.55
C ASP A 96 -0.99 -5.26 0.69
N PHE A 97 -1.29 -5.98 1.78
CA PHE A 97 -1.48 -5.37 3.08
C PHE A 97 -0.19 -5.49 3.88
N LEU A 98 0.46 -4.33 4.07
CA LEU A 98 1.64 -4.21 4.92
C LEU A 98 1.17 -4.02 6.35
N LEU A 99 1.67 -4.82 7.27
CA LEU A 99 1.22 -4.76 8.66
C LEU A 99 1.98 -3.67 9.41
N ALA A 100 1.25 -2.72 9.99
CA ALA A 100 1.84 -1.64 10.77
C ALA A 100 2.63 -2.18 11.95
N ASN A 101 3.83 -1.64 12.14
CA ASN A 101 4.74 -2.06 13.19
C ASN A 101 5.56 -0.84 13.63
N ASP A 102 5.17 -0.21 14.73
CA ASP A 102 5.82 1.02 15.18
C ASP A 102 7.28 0.81 15.58
N GLU A 103 7.65 -0.39 15.99
CA GLU A 103 9.04 -0.69 16.35
C GLU A 103 9.95 -0.67 15.10
N ALA A 104 9.52 -1.29 14.01
CA ALA A 104 10.30 -1.38 12.78
C ALA A 104 10.16 -0.14 11.88
N MET A 105 9.01 0.52 11.93
CA MET A 105 8.69 1.69 11.10
C MET A 105 8.09 2.81 11.96
N PRO A 106 8.89 3.42 12.84
CA PRO A 106 8.38 4.38 13.81
C PRO A 106 7.75 5.60 13.15
N GLY A 107 6.56 5.96 13.63
CA GLY A 107 5.83 7.13 13.16
C GLY A 107 5.10 6.97 11.83
N VAL A 108 5.26 5.86 11.12
CA VAL A 108 4.62 5.68 9.81
C VAL A 108 3.11 5.61 9.95
N TRP A 109 2.61 4.78 10.85
CA TRP A 109 1.18 4.67 11.09
C TRP A 109 0.58 5.96 11.63
N GLY A 110 1.18 6.52 12.68
CA GLY A 110 0.68 7.74 13.32
C GLY A 110 0.81 8.99 12.46
N GLY A 111 1.74 9.00 11.51
CA GLY A 111 1.97 10.13 10.62
C GLY A 111 1.13 10.13 9.35
N ARG A 112 0.15 9.25 9.24
CA ARG A 112 -0.73 9.21 8.07
C ARG A 112 -1.42 10.54 7.86
N GLU A 113 -1.65 10.88 6.59
CA GLU A 113 -2.29 12.12 6.19
C GLU A 113 -3.54 11.83 5.38
N GLU A 114 -4.61 12.59 5.62
CA GLU A 114 -5.77 12.54 4.75
C GLU A 114 -5.55 13.50 3.59
N MET A 115 -5.66 12.97 2.37
CA MET A 115 -5.45 13.73 1.14
C MET A 115 -6.66 13.57 0.24
N GLN A 116 -6.89 14.55 -0.62
CA GLN A 116 -7.96 14.47 -1.62
C GLN A 116 -7.41 13.83 -2.90
N TRP A 117 -8.11 12.82 -3.37
CA TRP A 117 -7.80 12.16 -4.63
C TRP A 117 -9.09 12.05 -5.43
N GLU A 118 -9.16 12.82 -6.51
CA GLU A 118 -10.35 12.89 -7.38
C GLU A 118 -11.65 13.10 -6.59
N GLY A 119 -11.61 14.00 -5.62
CA GLY A 119 -12.77 14.33 -4.80
C GLY A 119 -13.06 13.36 -3.67
N LEU A 120 -12.24 12.32 -3.51
CA LEU A 120 -12.40 11.32 -2.47
C LEU A 120 -11.34 11.51 -1.40
N PRO A 121 -11.70 11.57 -0.10
CA PRO A 121 -10.68 11.58 0.95
C PRO A 121 -10.00 10.23 1.04
N VAL A 122 -8.67 10.24 1.05
CA VAL A 122 -7.85 9.02 1.08
C VAL A 122 -6.76 9.20 2.13
N TRP A 123 -6.58 8.20 2.99
CA TRP A 123 -5.47 8.19 3.94
C TRP A 123 -4.23 7.65 3.25
N VAL A 124 -3.13 8.37 3.41
CA VAL A 124 -1.87 8.06 2.72
C VAL A 124 -0.73 8.16 3.74
N VAL A 125 0.27 7.29 3.64
CA VAL A 125 1.48 7.48 4.44
C VAL A 125 2.13 8.81 4.04
N SER A 126 2.76 9.49 5.00
CA SER A 126 3.46 10.75 4.72
C SER A 126 4.66 10.50 3.80
N ARG A 127 5.21 11.59 3.20
CA ARG A 127 6.44 11.46 2.40
C ARG A 127 7.56 10.84 3.24
N GLN A 128 7.70 11.26 4.49
CA GLN A 128 8.68 10.69 5.41
C GLN A 128 8.41 9.22 5.69
N GLY A 129 7.14 8.85 5.90
CA GLY A 129 6.75 7.45 6.07
C GLY A 129 7.07 6.61 4.85
N LEU A 130 6.88 7.16 3.67
CA LEU A 130 7.20 6.46 2.42
C LEU A 130 8.70 6.20 2.31
N VAL A 131 9.53 7.17 2.69
CA VAL A 131 10.99 6.99 2.74
C VAL A 131 11.37 5.86 3.69
N ILE A 132 10.80 5.84 4.89
CA ILE A 132 11.08 4.78 5.87
C ILE A 132 10.76 3.41 5.30
N LEU A 133 9.59 3.26 4.69
CA LEU A 133 9.18 1.98 4.11
C LEU A 133 10.09 1.55 2.96
N LYS A 134 10.50 2.48 2.10
CA LYS A 134 11.39 2.16 0.99
C LYS A 134 12.77 1.75 1.47
N ARG A 135 13.28 2.36 2.53
CA ARG A 135 14.55 1.96 3.14
C ARG A 135 14.50 0.53 3.66
N LEU A 136 13.38 0.14 4.26
CA LEU A 136 13.21 -1.22 4.76
C LEU A 136 13.25 -2.26 3.65
N ARG A 137 12.74 -1.91 2.45
CA ARG A 137 12.77 -2.81 1.30
C ARG A 137 14.13 -2.85 0.62
N GLY A 138 14.76 -1.70 0.42
CA GLY A 138 16.12 -1.59 -0.10
C GLY A 138 16.32 -1.94 -1.57
N SER A 139 15.26 -1.97 -2.38
CA SER A 139 15.39 -2.24 -3.82
C SER A 139 15.96 -1.03 -4.56
N LYS A 140 16.45 -1.26 -5.81
CA LYS A 140 16.95 -0.16 -6.64
C LYS A 140 15.86 0.88 -6.93
N GLN A 141 14.64 0.41 -7.18
CA GLN A 141 13.51 1.32 -7.42
C GLN A 141 13.22 2.13 -6.17
N ASP A 142 13.29 1.51 -4.99
CA ASP A 142 13.05 2.20 -3.73
C ASP A 142 14.10 3.27 -3.48
N ILE A 143 15.37 3.01 -3.81
CA ILE A 143 16.45 4.01 -3.70
C ILE A 143 16.19 5.20 -4.61
N ALA A 144 15.82 4.95 -5.88
CA ALA A 144 15.51 6.01 -6.82
C ALA A 144 14.31 6.85 -6.35
N ASP A 145 13.30 6.20 -5.78
CA ASP A 145 12.12 6.89 -5.23
C ASP A 145 12.49 7.75 -4.03
N MET A 146 13.42 7.29 -3.18
CA MET A 146 13.89 8.09 -2.05
C MET A 146 14.59 9.36 -2.50
N GLU A 147 15.40 9.29 -3.57
CA GLU A 147 16.03 10.47 -4.16
C GLU A 147 14.98 11.48 -4.59
N ARG A 148 13.93 11.04 -5.26
CA ARG A 148 12.85 11.92 -5.71
C ARG A 148 12.05 12.52 -4.56
N LEU A 149 11.98 11.81 -3.44
CA LEU A 149 11.35 12.32 -2.21
C LEU A 149 12.25 13.30 -1.45
N GLY A 150 13.50 13.43 -1.87
CA GLY A 150 14.45 14.35 -1.24
C GLY A 150 15.08 13.79 0.03
N ASP A 151 15.24 12.47 0.14
CA ASP A 151 15.88 11.86 1.30
C ASP A 151 17.38 12.13 1.30
N PRO A 152 17.92 12.89 2.26
CA PRO A 152 19.33 13.21 2.30
C PRO A 152 20.24 12.00 2.57
N GLY A 153 19.69 10.90 3.08
CA GLY A 153 20.47 9.69 3.35
C GLY A 153 20.90 8.93 2.10
N VAL A 154 20.28 9.22 0.96
CA VAL A 154 20.57 8.50 -0.29
C VAL A 154 21.89 8.96 -0.91
N ASP A 155 22.32 10.18 -0.66
CA ASP A 155 23.52 10.78 -1.24
C ASP A 155 24.81 10.41 -0.51
N GLN A 156 24.76 9.52 0.45
CA GLN A 156 25.90 9.13 1.27
C GLN A 156 26.44 7.76 0.95
#